data_f9c56398402a774bb8f0e3f3603f9768
#
_entry.id   f9c56398402a774bb8f0e3f3603f9768
#
_cell.length_a   1.000
_cell.length_b   1.000
_cell.length_c   1.000
_cell.angle_alpha   90.00
_cell.angle_beta   90.00
_cell.angle_gamma   90.00
#
_symmetry.space_group_name_H-M   'P 1'
#
loop_
_entity.id
_entity.type
_entity.pdbx_description
1 polymer ?
#
loop_
_entity_poly.entity_id
_entity_poly.type
_entity_poly.pdbx_seq_one_letter_code
_entity_poly.pdbx_strand_id
1 'polypeptide(L)'
;NFEEDPRVLLRTRLENSAGEMASDNLALNDVVLHKWLTARMIEFELWINGRFVESQRSDGIIISTPTGSTAYALSGGGPLVYPDLDAILLGPICPHALSNRPIMVSGSSTIELRLCGRTTANDVRVTCDGQTTLEMAADSRLLISKAEHPARLLHPAGHDHFKVLRNKLDWGGRRQ
;
A
#
# COMPACT_ATOMS: atom_id res chain seq x y z
N ASN A 1 22.92 -17.86 16.60
CA ASN A 1 21.48 -17.99 16.80
C ASN A 1 20.78 -16.88 16.03
N PHE A 2 19.73 -17.25 15.31
CA PHE A 2 18.87 -16.30 14.58
C PHE A 2 17.45 -16.44 15.10
N GLU A 3 16.70 -15.34 15.02
CA GLU A 3 15.28 -15.26 15.32
C GLU A 3 14.52 -15.04 14.02
N GLU A 4 13.43 -15.78 13.82
CA GLU A 4 12.56 -15.57 12.68
C GLU A 4 11.58 -14.43 12.97
N ASP A 5 11.40 -13.57 11.99
CA ASP A 5 10.47 -12.44 12.02
C ASP A 5 9.56 -12.52 10.78
N PRO A 6 8.38 -13.13 10.91
CA PRO A 6 7.45 -13.27 9.80
C PRO A 6 6.81 -11.92 9.49
N ARG A 7 6.89 -11.50 8.23
CA ARG A 7 6.34 -10.22 7.76
C ARG A 7 5.19 -10.45 6.79
N VAL A 8 4.11 -9.76 7.02
CA VAL A 8 2.96 -9.77 6.12
C VAL A 8 3.40 -9.30 4.72
N LEU A 9 2.93 -10.02 3.70
CA LEU A 9 3.00 -9.60 2.31
C LEU A 9 1.61 -9.21 1.83
N LEU A 10 1.52 -8.21 0.97
CA LEU A 10 0.32 -7.94 0.18
C LEU A 10 0.40 -8.72 -1.14
N ARG A 11 -0.69 -9.39 -1.49
CA ARG A 11 -0.92 -9.96 -2.80
C ARG A 11 -1.74 -9.00 -3.63
N THR A 12 -1.25 -8.69 -4.81
CA THR A 12 -1.84 -7.73 -5.73
C THR A 12 -2.27 -8.44 -6.98
N ARG A 13 -3.57 -8.46 -7.28
CA ARG A 13 -4.14 -9.05 -8.48
C ARG A 13 -4.83 -7.99 -9.30
N LEU A 14 -4.55 -8.01 -10.59
CA LEU A 14 -5.25 -7.19 -11.56
C LEU A 14 -6.18 -8.10 -12.37
N GLU A 15 -7.46 -7.82 -12.31
CA GLU A 15 -8.50 -8.56 -13.04
C GLU A 15 -9.07 -7.67 -14.14
N ASN A 16 -9.25 -8.23 -15.34
CA ASN A 16 -9.92 -7.55 -16.43
C ASN A 16 -11.45 -7.55 -16.25
N SER A 17 -12.17 -6.91 -17.17
CA SER A 17 -13.64 -6.84 -17.15
C SER A 17 -14.35 -8.19 -17.23
N ALA A 18 -13.69 -9.21 -17.78
CA ALA A 18 -14.20 -10.58 -17.82
C ALA A 18 -13.97 -11.36 -16.50
N GLY A 19 -13.26 -10.76 -15.54
CA GLY A 19 -12.86 -11.42 -14.29
C GLY A 19 -11.64 -12.33 -14.42
N GLU A 20 -10.94 -12.26 -15.54
CA GLU A 20 -9.71 -13.02 -15.75
C GLU A 20 -8.53 -12.30 -15.12
N MET A 21 -7.63 -13.06 -14.51
CA MET A 21 -6.44 -12.53 -13.86
C MET A 21 -5.39 -12.12 -14.90
N ALA A 22 -5.11 -10.83 -14.99
CA ALA A 22 -4.09 -10.28 -15.88
C ALA A 22 -2.71 -10.26 -15.22
N SER A 23 -2.62 -10.11 -13.90
CA SER A 23 -1.36 -10.17 -13.16
C SER A 23 -1.57 -10.58 -11.71
N ASP A 24 -0.51 -11.14 -11.09
CA ASP A 24 -0.47 -11.56 -9.69
C ASP A 24 0.94 -11.29 -9.15
N ASN A 25 1.04 -10.40 -8.18
CA ASN A 25 2.32 -9.93 -7.63
C ASN A 25 2.27 -9.85 -6.11
N LEU A 26 3.44 -9.82 -5.49
CA LEU A 26 3.61 -9.65 -4.04
C LEU A 26 4.33 -8.33 -3.75
N ALA A 27 4.01 -7.74 -2.60
CA ALA A 27 4.71 -6.58 -2.07
C ALA A 27 4.98 -6.77 -0.57
N LEU A 28 6.19 -6.45 -0.15
CA LEU A 28 6.60 -6.45 1.25
C LEU A 28 6.21 -5.16 1.96
N ASN A 29 6.38 -4.03 1.28
CA ASN A 29 6.09 -2.71 1.84
C ASN A 29 4.74 -2.20 1.42
N ASP A 30 4.55 -1.96 0.12
CA ASP A 30 3.37 -1.26 -0.37
C ASP A 30 3.01 -1.57 -1.81
N VAL A 31 1.74 -1.37 -2.12
CA VAL A 31 1.17 -1.31 -3.45
C VAL A 31 0.63 0.09 -3.66
N VAL A 32 1.04 0.75 -4.71
CA VAL A 32 0.68 2.15 -4.97
C VAL A 32 -0.02 2.27 -6.31
N LEU A 33 -1.26 2.74 -6.31
CA LEU A 33 -1.91 3.29 -7.50
C LEU A 33 -1.56 4.77 -7.56
N HIS A 34 -0.92 5.24 -8.62
CA HIS A 34 -0.52 6.64 -8.75
C HIS A 34 -0.68 7.18 -10.16
N LYS A 35 -0.80 8.49 -10.28
CA LYS A 35 -0.84 9.17 -11.56
C LYS A 35 0.45 8.96 -12.34
N TRP A 36 0.30 8.82 -13.66
CA TRP A 36 1.40 8.64 -14.62
C TRP A 36 1.20 9.58 -15.81
N LEU A 37 2.25 10.18 -16.32
CA LEU A 37 2.26 11.03 -17.53
C LEU A 37 1.13 12.09 -17.61
N THR A 38 0.46 12.40 -16.52
CA THR A 38 -0.61 13.38 -16.46
C THR A 38 -0.37 14.43 -15.38
N ALA A 39 -0.68 15.69 -15.68
CA ALA A 39 -0.67 16.75 -14.68
C ALA A 39 -1.94 16.76 -13.81
N ARG A 40 -2.97 16.01 -14.22
CA ARG A 40 -4.26 15.97 -13.51
C ARG A 40 -4.23 14.96 -12.38
N MET A 41 -5.03 15.20 -11.36
CA MET A 41 -5.35 14.18 -10.37
C MET A 41 -6.12 13.06 -11.04
N ILE A 42 -5.91 11.83 -10.58
CA ILE A 42 -6.66 10.65 -10.99
C ILE A 42 -7.91 10.50 -10.14
N GLU A 43 -8.92 9.83 -10.70
CA GLU A 43 -10.18 9.53 -10.04
C GLU A 43 -10.36 8.02 -9.98
N PHE A 44 -10.62 7.49 -8.78
CA PHE A 44 -10.84 6.08 -8.57
C PHE A 44 -11.79 5.84 -7.40
N GLU A 45 -12.44 4.70 -7.42
CA GLU A 45 -13.27 4.21 -6.33
C GLU A 45 -12.48 3.28 -5.42
N LEU A 46 -12.68 3.42 -4.12
CA LEU A 46 -12.16 2.55 -3.08
C LEU A 46 -13.30 1.69 -2.54
N TRP A 47 -13.08 0.39 -2.53
CA TRP A 47 -13.98 -0.61 -1.95
C TRP A 47 -13.22 -1.46 -0.94
N ILE A 48 -13.84 -1.80 0.18
CA ILE A 48 -13.27 -2.66 1.22
C ILE A 48 -14.27 -3.79 1.52
N ASN A 49 -13.83 -5.03 1.36
CA ASN A 49 -14.68 -6.22 1.57
C ASN A 49 -15.99 -6.14 0.77
N GLY A 50 -15.90 -5.70 -0.48
CA GLY A 50 -17.04 -5.53 -1.38
C GLY A 50 -17.99 -4.37 -1.05
N ARG A 51 -17.64 -3.52 -0.08
CA ARG A 51 -18.42 -2.34 0.31
C ARG A 51 -17.75 -1.09 -0.24
N PHE A 52 -18.53 -0.26 -0.93
CA PHE A 52 -18.08 1.04 -1.37
C PHE A 52 -17.71 1.93 -0.18
N VAL A 53 -16.52 2.55 -0.23
CA VAL A 53 -16.03 3.48 0.78
C VAL A 53 -16.15 4.91 0.28
N GLU A 54 -15.47 5.21 -0.82
CA GLU A 54 -15.47 6.56 -1.40
C GLU A 54 -15.04 6.54 -2.87
N SER A 55 -15.38 7.63 -3.58
CA SER A 55 -14.74 7.99 -4.84
C SER A 55 -13.73 9.08 -4.53
N GLN A 56 -12.47 8.80 -4.80
CA GLN A 56 -11.35 9.67 -4.46
C GLN A 56 -10.78 10.36 -5.68
N ARG A 57 -10.39 11.62 -5.49
CA ARG A 57 -9.64 12.41 -6.46
C ARG A 57 -8.34 12.86 -5.82
N SER A 58 -7.21 12.36 -6.33
CA SER A 58 -5.89 12.55 -5.72
C SER A 58 -4.77 12.27 -6.73
N ASP A 59 -3.52 12.40 -6.31
CA ASP A 59 -2.36 11.92 -7.07
C ASP A 59 -2.20 10.39 -6.99
N GLY A 60 -2.91 9.73 -6.06
CA GLY A 60 -2.92 8.29 -5.89
C GLY A 60 -3.27 7.83 -4.49
N ILE A 61 -3.07 6.54 -4.25
CA ILE A 61 -3.25 5.90 -2.94
C ILE A 61 -2.17 4.85 -2.69
N ILE A 62 -1.68 4.79 -1.46
CA ILE A 62 -0.71 3.81 -0.97
C ILE A 62 -1.48 2.79 -0.13
N ILE A 63 -1.35 1.51 -0.46
CA ILE A 63 -1.84 0.39 0.33
C ILE A 63 -0.61 -0.28 0.92
N SER A 64 -0.44 -0.23 2.23
CA SER A 64 0.82 -0.62 2.88
C SER A 64 0.63 -1.71 3.93
N THR A 65 1.65 -2.56 4.05
CA THR A 65 1.81 -3.46 5.19
C THR A 65 2.28 -2.69 6.42
N PRO A 66 2.24 -3.27 7.62
CA PRO A 66 2.90 -2.71 8.80
C PRO A 66 4.39 -2.46 8.57
N THR A 67 5.09 -3.37 7.88
CA THR A 67 6.50 -3.20 7.51
C THR A 67 6.70 -1.98 6.64
N GLY A 68 5.85 -1.78 5.64
CA GLY A 68 5.87 -0.64 4.72
C GLY A 68 5.46 0.70 5.34
N SER A 69 4.89 0.70 6.57
CA SER A 69 4.55 1.94 7.27
C SER A 69 5.75 2.86 7.50
N THR A 70 6.97 2.31 7.47
CA THR A 70 8.24 3.06 7.56
C THR A 70 8.85 3.38 6.19
N ALA A 71 8.17 3.06 5.08
CA ALA A 71 8.55 3.32 3.70
C ALA A 71 7.73 4.48 3.10
N TYR A 72 7.13 4.30 1.94
CA TYR A 72 6.41 5.39 1.26
C TYR A 72 5.17 5.86 2.03
N ALA A 73 4.50 4.96 2.75
CA ALA A 73 3.37 5.33 3.60
C ALA A 73 3.72 6.39 4.67
N LEU A 74 4.95 6.36 5.21
CA LEU A 74 5.44 7.39 6.13
C LEU A 74 5.49 8.77 5.47
N SER A 75 6.00 8.85 4.23
CA SER A 75 6.04 10.09 3.45
C SER A 75 4.64 10.60 3.11
N GLY A 76 3.67 9.70 2.98
CA GLY A 76 2.24 10.01 2.81
C GLY A 76 1.54 10.47 4.11
N GLY A 77 2.26 10.62 5.22
CA GLY A 77 1.69 11.05 6.51
C GLY A 77 0.98 9.94 7.28
N GLY A 78 1.21 8.68 6.91
CA GLY A 78 0.69 7.52 7.64
C GLY A 78 1.37 7.31 8.99
N PRO A 79 0.70 6.64 9.94
CA PRO A 79 1.29 6.27 11.21
C PRO A 79 2.36 5.20 11.06
N LEU A 80 3.29 5.15 12.01
CA LEU A 80 4.16 4.00 12.18
C LEU A 80 3.34 2.85 12.76
N VAL A 81 3.40 1.71 12.12
CA VAL A 81 2.68 0.50 12.52
C VAL A 81 3.67 -0.55 12.97
N TYR A 82 3.45 -1.12 14.16
CA TYR A 82 4.31 -2.20 14.65
C TYR A 82 4.15 -3.43 13.74
N PRO A 83 5.24 -4.10 13.36
CA PRO A 83 5.21 -5.15 12.34
C PRO A 83 4.30 -6.33 12.60
N ASP A 84 4.07 -6.67 13.89
CA ASP A 84 3.23 -7.80 14.30
C ASP A 84 1.72 -7.51 14.24
N LEU A 85 1.34 -6.24 13.99
CA LEU A 85 -0.08 -5.91 13.88
C LEU A 85 -0.66 -6.47 12.59
N ASP A 86 -1.79 -7.17 12.70
CA ASP A 86 -2.53 -7.67 11.55
C ASP A 86 -3.42 -6.56 10.96
N ALA A 87 -2.81 -5.68 10.20
CA ALA A 87 -3.45 -4.50 9.64
C ALA A 87 -2.96 -4.20 8.21
N ILE A 88 -3.78 -3.48 7.47
CA ILE A 88 -3.45 -2.84 6.18
C ILE A 88 -3.67 -1.34 6.35
N LEU A 89 -2.68 -0.54 5.97
CA LEU A 89 -2.74 0.92 5.99
C LEU A 89 -3.07 1.44 4.59
N LEU A 90 -4.05 2.32 4.49
CA LEU A 90 -4.43 3.02 3.27
C LEU A 90 -4.11 4.51 3.43
N GLY A 91 -3.21 5.04 2.61
CA GLY A 91 -2.77 6.43 2.65
C GLY A 91 -3.00 7.16 1.33
N PRO A 92 -3.87 8.17 1.26
CA PRO A 92 -4.05 8.97 0.04
C PRO A 92 -2.79 9.80 -0.25
N ILE A 93 -2.50 9.99 -1.55
CA ILE A 93 -1.41 10.85 -2.01
C ILE A 93 -2.00 12.17 -2.51
N CYS A 94 -1.69 13.28 -1.84
CA CYS A 94 -2.16 14.61 -2.20
C CYS A 94 -3.67 14.65 -2.56
N PRO A 95 -4.57 14.22 -1.66
CA PRO A 95 -6.00 14.18 -1.95
C PRO A 95 -6.55 15.59 -2.13
N HIS A 96 -7.54 15.72 -3.02
CA HIS A 96 -8.25 16.99 -3.21
C HIS A 96 -9.07 17.37 -1.97
N ALA A 97 -9.70 16.39 -1.33
CA ALA A 97 -10.49 16.60 -0.13
C ALA A 97 -9.59 16.72 1.10
N LEU A 98 -9.63 17.87 1.77
CA LEU A 98 -8.81 18.16 2.95
C LEU A 98 -9.14 17.26 4.17
N SER A 99 -10.28 16.59 4.15
CA SER A 99 -10.73 15.65 5.20
C SER A 99 -10.12 14.26 5.08
N ASN A 100 -9.59 13.89 3.91
CA ASN A 100 -9.02 12.56 3.70
C ASN A 100 -7.78 12.38 4.59
N ARG A 101 -7.77 11.27 5.29
CA ARG A 101 -6.69 10.87 6.19
C ARG A 101 -6.32 9.41 5.94
N PRO A 102 -5.08 9.03 6.23
CA PRO A 102 -4.73 7.61 6.27
C PRO A 102 -5.63 6.85 7.25
N ILE A 103 -6.11 5.70 6.82
CA ILE A 103 -6.92 4.79 7.64
C ILE A 103 -6.24 3.43 7.75
N MET A 104 -6.50 2.72 8.85
CA MET A 104 -6.10 1.34 9.03
C MET A 104 -7.33 0.44 9.05
N VAL A 105 -7.21 -0.71 8.39
CA VAL A 105 -8.22 -1.76 8.37
C VAL A 105 -7.62 -3.09 8.80
N SER A 106 -8.47 -4.08 9.06
CA SER A 106 -8.01 -5.44 9.39
C SER A 106 -7.11 -6.01 8.29
N GLY A 107 -6.06 -6.73 8.67
CA GLY A 107 -5.20 -7.46 7.75
C GLY A 107 -5.94 -8.51 6.92
N SER A 108 -7.12 -8.97 7.36
CA SER A 108 -7.99 -9.86 6.60
C SER A 108 -8.86 -9.17 5.53
N SER A 109 -8.78 -7.84 5.42
CA SER A 109 -9.56 -7.08 4.45
C SER A 109 -9.07 -7.30 3.02
N THR A 110 -10.01 -7.28 2.09
CA THR A 110 -9.73 -7.17 0.65
C THR A 110 -10.00 -5.74 0.22
N ILE A 111 -9.00 -5.09 -0.33
CA ILE A 111 -9.07 -3.75 -0.88
C ILE A 111 -9.27 -3.88 -2.40
N GLU A 112 -10.20 -3.13 -2.94
CA GLU A 112 -10.44 -3.08 -4.37
C GLU A 112 -10.41 -1.62 -4.84
N LEU A 113 -9.67 -1.37 -5.92
CA LEU A 113 -9.62 -0.06 -6.59
C LEU A 113 -10.12 -0.21 -8.02
N ARG A 114 -10.97 0.73 -8.44
CA ARG A 114 -11.49 0.84 -9.81
C ARG A 114 -11.28 2.25 -10.31
N LEU A 115 -10.80 2.39 -11.54
CA LEU A 115 -10.72 3.70 -12.17
C LEU A 115 -12.13 4.22 -12.47
N CYS A 116 -12.32 5.52 -12.31
CA CYS A 116 -13.60 6.17 -12.61
C CYS A 116 -13.40 7.59 -13.18
N GLY A 117 -14.50 8.26 -13.44
CA GLY A 117 -14.50 9.63 -13.93
C GLY A 117 -13.81 9.76 -15.28
N ARG A 118 -12.80 10.63 -15.35
CA ARG A 118 -12.03 10.91 -16.59
C ARG A 118 -10.68 10.21 -16.63
N THR A 119 -10.39 9.35 -15.66
CA THR A 119 -9.11 8.64 -15.57
C THR A 119 -9.07 7.50 -16.57
N THR A 120 -8.00 7.45 -17.36
CA THR A 120 -7.76 6.39 -18.35
C THR A 120 -6.58 5.52 -17.93
N ALA A 121 -6.41 4.37 -18.61
CA ALA A 121 -5.29 3.48 -18.38
C ALA A 121 -3.90 4.15 -18.54
N ASN A 122 -3.80 5.16 -19.42
CA ASN A 122 -2.56 5.88 -19.66
C ASN A 122 -2.23 6.89 -18.54
N ASP A 123 -3.21 7.26 -17.74
CA ASP A 123 -3.04 8.24 -16.66
C ASP A 123 -2.48 7.62 -15.39
N VAL A 124 -2.43 6.30 -15.28
CA VAL A 124 -2.10 5.58 -14.04
C VAL A 124 -1.05 4.51 -14.21
N ARG A 125 -0.36 4.20 -13.14
CA ARG A 125 0.44 2.98 -12.94
C ARG A 125 0.19 2.44 -11.54
N VAL A 126 0.34 1.12 -11.42
CA VAL A 126 0.38 0.43 -10.14
C VAL A 126 1.80 -0.05 -9.92
N THR A 127 2.36 0.22 -8.75
CA THR A 127 3.69 -0.28 -8.38
C THR A 127 3.63 -1.14 -7.13
N CYS A 128 4.45 -2.19 -7.08
CA CYS A 128 4.68 -3.02 -5.92
C CYS A 128 6.11 -2.78 -5.43
N ASP A 129 6.27 -2.31 -4.19
CA ASP A 129 7.55 -1.97 -3.55
C ASP A 129 8.42 -0.98 -4.37
N GLY A 130 7.80 -0.19 -5.25
CA GLY A 130 8.50 0.71 -6.17
C GLY A 130 9.37 -0.01 -7.22
N GLN A 131 9.31 -1.34 -7.31
CA GLN A 131 10.17 -2.15 -8.21
C GLN A 131 9.41 -2.73 -9.40
N THR A 132 8.24 -3.31 -9.14
CA THR A 132 7.39 -3.87 -10.19
C THR A 132 6.33 -2.87 -10.59
N THR A 133 6.19 -2.61 -11.90
CA THR A 133 5.17 -1.71 -12.43
C THR A 133 4.15 -2.50 -13.25
N LEU A 134 2.86 -2.26 -12.98
CA LEU A 134 1.74 -2.87 -13.66
C LEU A 134 0.92 -1.79 -14.38
N GLU A 135 0.44 -2.12 -15.56
CA GLU A 135 -0.52 -1.29 -16.30
C GLU A 135 -1.94 -1.72 -15.95
N MET A 136 -2.77 -0.74 -15.57
CA MET A 136 -4.16 -0.98 -15.21
C MET A 136 -5.06 -0.47 -16.32
N ALA A 137 -5.80 -1.36 -16.98
CA ALA A 137 -6.82 -0.96 -17.95
C ALA A 137 -7.99 -0.25 -17.26
N ALA A 138 -8.71 0.61 -18.00
CA ALA A 138 -9.78 1.45 -17.42
C ALA A 138 -10.93 0.64 -16.80
N ASP A 139 -11.20 -0.53 -17.36
CA ASP A 139 -12.26 -1.46 -16.95
C ASP A 139 -11.78 -2.58 -16.02
N SER A 140 -10.51 -2.51 -15.59
CA SER A 140 -9.90 -3.48 -14.68
C SER A 140 -10.21 -3.18 -13.22
N ARG A 141 -10.12 -4.22 -12.38
CA ARG A 141 -10.16 -4.13 -10.93
C ARG A 141 -8.81 -4.48 -10.34
N LEU A 142 -8.29 -3.63 -9.49
CA LEU A 142 -7.08 -3.89 -8.72
C LEU A 142 -7.50 -4.42 -7.35
N LEU A 143 -7.22 -5.69 -7.08
CA LEU A 143 -7.52 -6.37 -5.83
C LEU A 143 -6.23 -6.54 -5.02
N ILE A 144 -6.27 -6.10 -3.78
CA ILE A 144 -5.15 -6.17 -2.86
C ILE A 144 -5.62 -6.83 -1.56
N SER A 145 -4.93 -7.87 -1.13
CA SER A 145 -5.23 -8.61 0.10
C SER A 145 -3.93 -9.11 0.73
N LYS A 146 -4.01 -9.57 1.96
CA LYS A 146 -2.91 -10.29 2.60
C LYS A 146 -2.57 -11.55 1.82
N ALA A 147 -1.29 -11.79 1.56
CA ALA A 147 -0.82 -13.03 0.96
C ALA A 147 -0.97 -14.21 1.94
N GLU A 148 -1.10 -15.42 1.41
CA GLU A 148 -1.27 -16.64 2.19
C GLU A 148 -0.04 -16.94 3.05
N HIS A 149 1.16 -16.67 2.51
CA HIS A 149 2.42 -16.93 3.20
C HIS A 149 3.16 -15.63 3.49
N PRO A 150 3.69 -15.44 4.72
CA PRO A 150 4.53 -14.29 5.05
C PRO A 150 5.93 -14.41 4.45
N ALA A 151 6.61 -13.29 4.31
CA ALA A 151 8.06 -13.28 4.16
C ALA A 151 8.70 -13.62 5.51
N ARG A 152 9.74 -14.46 5.50
CA ARG A 152 10.47 -14.85 6.72
C ARG A 152 11.80 -14.10 6.75
N LEU A 153 11.88 -13.07 7.58
CA LEU A 153 13.13 -12.38 7.85
C LEU A 153 13.90 -13.12 8.97
N LEU A 154 15.21 -13.13 8.87
CA LEU A 154 16.08 -13.70 9.89
C LEU A 154 16.90 -12.56 10.51
N HIS A 155 16.78 -12.38 11.80
CA HIS A 155 17.54 -11.40 12.57
C HIS A 155 18.53 -12.08 13.50
N PRO A 156 19.68 -11.46 13.80
CA PRO A 156 20.51 -11.87 14.91
C PRO A 156 19.73 -11.84 16.23
N ALA A 157 20.05 -12.75 17.14
CA ALA A 157 19.44 -12.78 18.48
C ALA A 157 19.54 -11.41 19.18
N GLY A 158 18.42 -10.97 19.78
CA GLY A 158 18.33 -9.69 20.45
C GLY A 158 18.03 -8.51 19.48
N HIS A 159 17.44 -8.80 18.34
CA HIS A 159 16.93 -7.75 17.43
C HIS A 159 15.90 -6.87 18.17
N ASP A 160 16.11 -5.55 18.13
CA ASP A 160 15.21 -4.56 18.73
C ASP A 160 14.66 -3.63 17.64
N HIS A 161 13.39 -3.84 17.30
CA HIS A 161 12.68 -3.03 16.30
C HIS A 161 12.69 -1.53 16.64
N PHE A 162 12.51 -1.16 17.92
CA PHE A 162 12.53 0.23 18.33
C PHE A 162 13.91 0.87 18.23
N LYS A 163 14.98 0.08 18.40
CA LYS A 163 16.34 0.54 18.14
C LYS A 163 16.53 0.85 16.65
N VAL A 164 15.99 0.01 15.76
CA VAL A 164 16.02 0.26 14.32
C VAL A 164 15.23 1.53 13.98
N LEU A 165 14.04 1.72 14.54
CA LEU A 165 13.23 2.93 14.34
C LEU A 165 13.95 4.19 14.84
N ARG A 166 14.51 4.16 16.05
CA ARG A 166 15.28 5.29 16.59
C ARG A 166 16.41 5.71 15.65
N ASN A 167 17.15 4.74 15.13
CA ASN A 167 18.26 5.02 14.22
C ASN A 167 17.77 5.51 12.86
N LYS A 168 16.71 4.93 12.33
CA LYS A 168 16.17 5.28 11.00
C LYS A 168 15.51 6.66 10.99
N LEU A 169 14.84 7.02 12.09
CA LEU A 169 14.03 8.24 12.19
C LEU A 169 14.69 9.34 13.04
N ASP A 170 15.92 9.13 13.50
CA ASP A 170 16.67 10.04 14.38
C ASP A 170 15.87 10.42 15.65
N TRP A 171 15.14 9.43 16.21
CA TRP A 171 14.34 9.66 17.42
C TRP A 171 15.23 9.75 18.65
N GLY A 172 15.14 10.88 19.34
CA GLY A 172 15.86 11.12 20.60
C GLY A 172 17.35 11.33 20.41
N GLY A 173 17.83 11.52 19.19
CA GLY A 173 19.19 11.98 18.93
C GLY A 173 19.37 13.38 19.52
N ARG A 174 20.06 13.50 20.67
CA ARG A 174 20.64 14.79 21.06
C ARG A 174 21.65 15.15 19.98
N ARG A 175 21.37 16.17 19.17
CA ARG A 175 22.41 16.83 18.40
C ARG A 175 23.43 17.32 19.44
N GLN A 176 24.57 16.64 19.52
CA GLN A 176 25.76 17.17 20.16
C GLN A 176 26.37 18.20 19.23
#